data_2282a17efc84ca7973b45c854440b666
#
_entry.id   2282a17efc84ca7973b45c854440b666
#
_cell.length_a   1.000
_cell.length_b   1.000
_cell.length_c   1.000
_cell.angle_alpha   90.00
_cell.angle_beta   90.00
_cell.angle_gamma   90.00
#
_symmetry.space_group_name_H-M   'P 1'
#
loop_
_entity.id
_entity.type
_entity.pdbx_description
1 polymer ?
#
loop_
_entity_poly.entity_id
_entity_poly.type
_entity_poly.pdbx_seq_one_letter_code
_entity_poly.pdbx_strand_id
1 'polypeptide(L)'
;MEKVRLLVVDDDPPIADLVATVARYEGWDAVTANSGEEALRRAAEFRPDIVVLDLMLPDVDGFGVLDRLRRSGTMVPVVFLTARDGVADRVAGLTRGGDDYLVKPFAVEELMARLRTVLRRSAGPAFQRSVLRVADLSMDEDTREVRRGERLLSLTPTEYEVLRYLMRRSPTVLTKAQILDHVWEYGFGGRSNVVELVVSRLRRKLDDTGAPLIQTVRGFGYVIRQAAE
;
A
#
# COMPACT_ATOMS: atom_id res chain seq x y z
N MET A 1 -15.21 -0.96 -4.60
CA MET A 1 -14.35 -1.25 -3.44
C MET A 1 -14.10 0.07 -2.72
N GLU A 2 -14.35 0.14 -1.43
CA GLU A 2 -14.02 1.35 -0.65
C GLU A 2 -12.50 1.55 -0.62
N LYS A 3 -12.06 2.79 -0.86
CA LYS A 3 -10.64 3.15 -0.79
C LYS A 3 -10.21 3.32 0.66
N VAL A 4 -8.94 3.01 0.97
CA VAL A 4 -8.34 3.34 2.26
C VAL A 4 -8.33 4.85 2.44
N ARG A 5 -8.81 5.33 3.57
CA ARG A 5 -8.85 6.76 3.93
C ARG A 5 -7.70 7.08 4.87
N LEU A 6 -6.75 7.87 4.41
CA LEU A 6 -5.57 8.30 5.15
C LEU A 6 -5.71 9.78 5.56
N LEU A 7 -5.52 10.07 6.84
CA LEU A 7 -5.31 11.44 7.31
C LEU A 7 -3.82 11.64 7.61
N VAL A 8 -3.20 12.63 6.99
CA VAL A 8 -1.80 13.02 7.22
C VAL A 8 -1.77 14.33 7.99
N VAL A 9 -1.14 14.31 9.16
CA VAL A 9 -1.04 15.46 10.06
C VAL A 9 0.43 15.82 10.25
N ASP A 10 0.84 16.95 9.70
CA ASP A 10 2.21 17.47 9.77
C ASP A 10 2.17 18.98 9.60
N ASP A 11 2.89 19.73 10.42
CA ASP A 11 2.97 21.19 10.35
C ASP A 11 3.85 21.67 9.17
N ASP A 12 4.59 20.76 8.54
CA ASP A 12 5.30 20.99 7.28
C ASP A 12 4.43 20.56 6.08
N PRO A 13 3.76 21.50 5.36
CA PRO A 13 2.87 21.17 4.26
C PRO A 13 3.54 20.37 3.13
N PRO A 14 4.77 20.66 2.70
CA PRO A 14 5.53 19.82 1.78
C PRO A 14 5.60 18.34 2.16
N ILE A 15 5.80 18.02 3.44
CA ILE A 15 5.85 16.62 3.90
C ILE A 15 4.45 16.00 3.85
N ALA A 16 3.45 16.70 4.38
CA ALA A 16 2.06 16.24 4.36
C ALA A 16 1.57 15.98 2.92
N ASP A 17 1.83 16.90 2.00
CA ASP A 17 1.41 16.81 0.60
C ASP A 17 2.15 15.69 -0.15
N LEU A 18 3.44 15.48 0.12
CA LEU A 18 4.21 14.38 -0.45
C LEU A 18 3.60 13.03 -0.06
N VAL A 19 3.37 12.81 1.23
CA VAL A 19 2.78 11.58 1.74
C VAL A 19 1.37 11.35 1.17
N ALA A 20 0.54 12.39 1.17
CA ALA A 20 -0.81 12.32 0.62
C ALA A 20 -0.81 12.03 -0.90
N THR A 21 0.13 12.60 -1.64
CA THR A 21 0.27 12.38 -3.09
C THR A 21 0.64 10.94 -3.39
N VAL A 22 1.63 10.37 -2.68
CA VAL A 22 2.02 8.96 -2.86
C VAL A 22 0.87 8.02 -2.47
N ALA A 23 0.16 8.31 -1.37
CA ALA A 23 -0.99 7.52 -0.97
C ALA A 23 -2.11 7.54 -2.05
N ARG A 24 -2.39 8.70 -2.64
CA ARG A 24 -3.37 8.81 -3.75
C ARG A 24 -2.90 8.05 -4.99
N TYR A 25 -1.62 8.09 -5.31
CA TYR A 25 -1.05 7.30 -6.42
C TYR A 25 -1.24 5.80 -6.21
N GLU A 26 -1.18 5.32 -4.97
CA GLU A 26 -1.48 3.94 -4.60
C GLU A 26 -3.00 3.62 -4.55
N GLY A 27 -3.85 4.59 -4.86
CA GLY A 27 -5.30 4.41 -4.92
C GLY A 27 -6.04 4.66 -3.61
N TRP A 28 -5.38 5.25 -2.59
CA TRP A 28 -6.01 5.64 -1.34
C TRP A 28 -6.70 7.00 -1.47
N ASP A 29 -7.66 7.28 -0.61
CA ASP A 29 -8.14 8.63 -0.39
C ASP A 29 -7.31 9.26 0.74
N ALA A 30 -6.71 10.42 0.49
CA ALA A 30 -5.84 11.06 1.47
C ALA A 30 -6.21 12.54 1.64
N VAL A 31 -6.27 12.97 2.89
CA VAL A 31 -6.43 14.38 3.29
C VAL A 31 -5.30 14.79 4.23
N THR A 32 -4.95 16.07 4.22
CA THR A 32 -3.89 16.63 5.07
C THR A 32 -4.47 17.54 6.12
N ALA A 33 -3.78 17.70 7.26
CA ALA A 33 -4.03 18.70 8.28
C ALA A 33 -2.69 19.25 8.77
N ASN A 34 -2.62 20.55 9.03
CA ASN A 34 -1.37 21.23 9.41
C ASN A 34 -1.33 21.63 10.89
N SER A 35 -2.30 21.19 11.68
CA SER A 35 -2.38 21.42 13.12
C SER A 35 -3.20 20.34 13.82
N GLY A 36 -3.06 20.21 15.14
CA GLY A 36 -3.80 19.24 15.94
C GLY A 36 -5.32 19.50 15.95
N GLU A 37 -5.73 20.75 16.05
CA GLU A 37 -7.15 21.12 16.01
C GLU A 37 -7.77 20.83 14.63
N GLU A 38 -7.06 21.09 13.55
CA GLU A 38 -7.50 20.73 12.21
C GLU A 38 -7.58 19.21 12.04
N ALA A 39 -6.60 18.47 12.56
CA ALA A 39 -6.59 17.01 12.53
C ALA A 39 -7.82 16.41 13.20
N LEU A 40 -8.20 16.90 14.37
CA LEU A 40 -9.39 16.43 15.10
C LEU A 40 -10.69 16.70 14.32
N ARG A 41 -10.84 17.90 13.75
CA ARG A 41 -11.99 18.22 12.90
C ARG A 41 -12.08 17.32 11.68
N ARG A 42 -10.95 17.19 10.93
CA ARG A 42 -10.89 16.32 9.74
C ARG A 42 -11.11 14.85 10.08
N ALA A 43 -10.61 14.37 11.20
CA ALA A 43 -10.85 13.00 11.63
C ALA A 43 -12.34 12.69 11.84
N ALA A 44 -13.08 13.64 12.42
CA ALA A 44 -14.52 13.50 12.63
C ALA A 44 -15.31 13.49 11.30
N GLU A 45 -14.96 14.37 10.36
CA GLU A 45 -15.63 14.52 9.07
C GLU A 45 -15.24 13.39 8.08
N PHE A 46 -13.95 13.15 7.92
CA PHE A 46 -13.40 12.25 6.93
C PHE A 46 -13.44 10.77 7.37
N ARG A 47 -13.45 10.51 8.70
CA ARG A 47 -13.43 9.16 9.30
C ARG A 47 -12.32 8.30 8.71
N PRO A 48 -11.04 8.66 8.93
CA PRO A 48 -9.91 7.94 8.35
C PRO A 48 -9.84 6.50 8.85
N ASP A 49 -9.31 5.61 8.02
CA ASP A 49 -8.98 4.23 8.38
C ASP A 49 -7.60 4.14 9.06
N ILE A 50 -6.73 5.16 8.82
CA ILE A 50 -5.41 5.30 9.45
C ILE A 50 -4.98 6.77 9.47
N VAL A 51 -4.19 7.14 10.49
CA VAL A 51 -3.64 8.49 10.66
C VAL A 51 -2.12 8.42 10.69
N VAL A 52 -1.46 9.28 9.93
CA VAL A 52 -0.05 9.66 10.10
C VAL A 52 -0.03 10.94 10.89
N LEU A 53 0.70 11.00 11.99
CA LEU A 53 0.63 12.08 12.96
C LEU A 53 2.02 12.53 13.42
N ASP A 54 2.39 13.77 13.09
CA ASP A 54 3.58 14.36 13.68
C ASP A 54 3.39 14.59 15.18
N LEU A 55 4.43 14.34 15.94
CA LEU A 55 4.48 14.65 17.37
C LEU A 55 4.64 16.13 17.65
N MET A 56 5.29 16.87 16.75
CA MET A 56 5.63 18.29 16.94
C MET A 56 4.67 19.20 16.15
N LEU A 57 3.46 19.37 16.64
CA LEU A 57 2.49 20.31 16.05
C LEU A 57 2.47 21.64 16.82
N PRO A 58 2.10 22.76 16.15
CA PRO A 58 2.23 24.10 16.74
C PRO A 58 1.23 24.42 17.85
N ASP A 59 0.11 23.71 17.91
CA ASP A 59 -1.03 24.01 18.80
C ASP A 59 -1.23 22.92 19.88
N VAL A 60 -1.33 21.67 19.48
CA VAL A 60 -1.51 20.51 20.35
C VAL A 60 -0.53 19.44 19.93
N ASP A 61 0.30 18.94 20.84
CA ASP A 61 1.24 17.88 20.51
C ASP A 61 0.53 16.61 20.00
N GLY A 62 1.25 15.77 19.22
CA GLY A 62 0.66 14.58 18.61
C GLY A 62 0.07 13.60 19.64
N PHE A 63 0.62 13.52 20.85
CA PHE A 63 0.06 12.69 21.91
C PHE A 63 -1.27 13.26 22.42
N GLY A 64 -1.38 14.59 22.53
CA GLY A 64 -2.62 15.26 22.87
C GLY A 64 -3.72 15.07 21.83
N VAL A 65 -3.35 15.06 20.54
CA VAL A 65 -4.28 14.72 19.45
C VAL A 65 -4.74 13.26 19.58
N LEU A 66 -3.82 12.31 19.78
CA LEU A 66 -4.19 10.90 20.00
C LEU A 66 -5.15 10.73 21.19
N ASP A 67 -4.84 11.34 22.34
CA ASP A 67 -5.67 11.26 23.53
C ASP A 67 -7.10 11.80 23.27
N ARG A 68 -7.24 12.91 22.53
CA ARG A 68 -8.55 13.46 22.16
C ARG A 68 -9.30 12.57 21.17
N LEU A 69 -8.62 11.97 20.19
CA LEU A 69 -9.21 10.97 19.28
C LEU A 69 -9.75 9.77 20.07
N ARG A 70 -8.98 9.24 21.02
CA ARG A 70 -9.41 8.11 21.86
C ARG A 70 -10.60 8.46 22.74
N ARG A 71 -10.62 9.65 23.37
CA ARG A 71 -11.76 10.14 24.18
C ARG A 71 -13.03 10.36 23.37
N SER A 72 -12.92 10.71 22.10
CA SER A 72 -14.09 10.82 21.20
C SER A 72 -14.60 9.46 20.70
N GLY A 73 -14.01 8.35 21.16
CA GLY A 73 -14.37 6.99 20.72
C GLY A 73 -13.75 6.58 19.39
N THR A 74 -12.87 7.40 18.81
CA THR A 74 -12.22 7.11 17.54
C THR A 74 -11.01 6.20 17.76
N MET A 75 -11.16 4.90 17.46
CA MET A 75 -10.12 3.88 17.63
C MET A 75 -9.29 3.66 16.33
N VAL A 76 -9.11 4.71 15.55
CA VAL A 76 -8.31 4.67 14.33
C VAL A 76 -6.83 4.38 14.66
N PRO A 77 -6.14 3.52 13.90
CA PRO A 77 -4.71 3.30 14.06
C PRO A 77 -3.90 4.55 13.71
N VAL A 78 -2.82 4.78 14.46
CA VAL A 78 -1.97 5.97 14.36
C VAL A 78 -0.50 5.56 14.22
N VAL A 79 0.13 6.06 13.16
CA VAL A 79 1.59 5.98 12.94
C VAL A 79 2.19 7.35 13.22
N PHE A 80 3.07 7.44 14.22
CA PHE A 80 3.73 8.69 14.56
C PHE A 80 4.90 8.99 13.62
N LEU A 81 5.01 10.25 13.20
CA LEU A 81 6.23 10.82 12.63
C LEU A 81 6.92 11.67 13.71
N THR A 82 8.24 11.68 13.72
CA THR A 82 8.98 12.47 14.72
C THR A 82 10.41 12.76 14.31
N ALA A 83 10.90 13.92 14.69
CA ALA A 83 12.33 14.25 14.61
C ALA A 83 13.15 13.69 15.79
N ARG A 84 12.51 13.08 16.80
CA ARG A 84 13.16 12.58 18.00
C ARG A 84 13.51 11.11 17.84
N ASP A 85 14.78 10.80 17.92
CA ASP A 85 15.35 9.43 17.88
C ASP A 85 15.49 8.76 19.25
N GLY A 86 15.05 9.42 20.31
CA GLY A 86 15.12 8.94 21.69
C GLY A 86 14.34 7.64 21.92
N VAL A 87 14.99 6.61 22.49
CA VAL A 87 14.33 5.35 22.88
C VAL A 87 13.16 5.59 23.83
N ALA A 88 13.26 6.60 24.70
CA ALA A 88 12.22 6.98 25.67
C ALA A 88 10.93 7.49 24.97
N ASP A 89 11.07 8.29 23.91
CA ASP A 89 9.93 8.82 23.15
C ASP A 89 9.22 7.72 22.35
N ARG A 90 9.99 6.74 21.86
CA ARG A 90 9.45 5.54 21.18
C ARG A 90 8.60 4.70 22.13
N VAL A 91 9.15 4.41 23.30
CA VAL A 91 8.44 3.61 24.32
C VAL A 91 7.20 4.36 24.79
N ALA A 92 7.28 5.68 25.00
CA ALA A 92 6.15 6.51 25.39
C ALA A 92 5.04 6.52 24.33
N GLY A 93 5.39 6.61 23.03
CA GLY A 93 4.43 6.58 21.92
C GLY A 93 3.65 5.27 21.83
N LEU A 94 4.35 4.15 21.90
CA LEU A 94 3.73 2.81 21.86
C LEU A 94 2.93 2.53 23.13
N THR A 95 3.40 2.98 24.31
CA THR A 95 2.70 2.78 25.59
C THR A 95 1.42 3.60 25.67
N ARG A 96 1.34 4.75 24.98
CA ARG A 96 0.15 5.62 24.92
C ARG A 96 -0.87 5.23 23.85
N GLY A 97 -0.62 4.13 23.10
CA GLY A 97 -1.60 3.59 22.14
C GLY A 97 -1.39 4.02 20.69
N GLY A 98 -0.18 4.46 20.32
CA GLY A 98 0.25 4.50 18.93
C GLY A 98 0.55 3.10 18.40
N ASP A 99 0.26 2.86 17.14
CA ASP A 99 0.37 1.53 16.52
C ASP A 99 1.74 1.29 15.85
N ASP A 100 2.43 2.35 15.42
CA ASP A 100 3.80 2.33 14.92
C ASP A 100 4.41 3.74 14.96
N TYR A 101 5.67 3.86 14.52
CA TYR A 101 6.47 5.04 14.71
C TYR A 101 7.61 5.10 13.67
N LEU A 102 7.85 6.28 13.09
CA LEU A 102 8.86 6.51 12.08
C LEU A 102 9.63 7.83 12.34
N VAL A 103 10.96 7.76 12.26
CA VAL A 103 11.84 8.92 12.52
C VAL A 103 12.05 9.71 11.23
N LYS A 104 11.94 11.03 11.30
CA LYS A 104 12.35 11.95 10.24
C LYS A 104 13.89 12.12 10.25
N PRO A 105 14.59 12.13 9.08
CA PRO A 105 14.04 11.95 7.74
C PRO A 105 13.76 10.47 7.41
N PHE A 106 12.74 10.20 6.60
CA PHE A 106 12.32 8.86 6.22
C PHE A 106 12.12 8.72 4.70
N ALA A 107 12.19 7.50 4.20
CA ALA A 107 11.75 7.18 2.85
C ALA A 107 10.23 7.00 2.83
N VAL A 108 9.54 7.60 1.86
CA VAL A 108 8.07 7.52 1.78
C VAL A 108 7.61 6.08 1.56
N GLU A 109 8.41 5.29 0.86
CA GLU A 109 8.18 3.85 0.64
C GLU A 109 8.18 3.07 1.97
N GLU A 110 9.06 3.43 2.92
CA GLU A 110 9.09 2.84 4.26
C GLU A 110 7.83 3.20 5.03
N LEU A 111 7.41 4.48 4.99
CA LEU A 111 6.17 4.91 5.63
C LEU A 111 4.98 4.13 5.08
N MET A 112 4.85 4.02 3.74
CA MET A 112 3.74 3.29 3.12
C MET A 112 3.72 1.81 3.49
N ALA A 113 4.89 1.16 3.59
CA ALA A 113 4.99 -0.23 4.05
C ALA A 113 4.52 -0.40 5.52
N ARG A 114 4.89 0.55 6.40
CA ARG A 114 4.44 0.56 7.80
C ARG A 114 2.93 0.80 7.92
N LEU A 115 2.39 1.76 7.17
CA LEU A 115 0.95 2.04 7.14
C LEU A 115 0.14 0.80 6.75
N ARG A 116 0.56 0.08 5.70
CA ARG A 116 -0.07 -1.19 5.30
C ARG A 116 -0.01 -2.24 6.41
N THR A 117 1.14 -2.36 7.09
CA THR A 117 1.33 -3.32 8.19
C THR A 117 0.41 -3.01 9.37
N VAL A 118 0.30 -1.73 9.74
CA VAL A 118 -0.58 -1.28 10.83
C VAL A 118 -2.04 -1.52 10.47
N LEU A 119 -2.48 -1.13 9.28
CA LEU A 119 -3.84 -1.39 8.79
C LEU A 119 -4.21 -2.89 8.86
N ARG A 120 -3.29 -3.77 8.46
CA ARG A 120 -3.51 -5.23 8.52
C ARG A 120 -3.72 -5.71 9.96
N ARG A 121 -2.99 -5.16 10.93
CA ARG A 121 -3.11 -5.55 12.36
C ARG A 121 -4.40 -5.04 12.99
N SER A 122 -4.82 -3.83 12.62
CA SER A 122 -5.96 -3.15 13.24
C SER A 122 -7.32 -3.60 12.73
N ALA A 123 -7.39 -4.07 11.49
CA ALA A 123 -8.66 -4.29 10.80
C ALA A 123 -9.20 -5.72 10.85
N GLY A 124 -8.55 -6.64 11.58
CA GLY A 124 -8.98 -8.04 11.65
C GLY A 124 -9.08 -8.74 10.28
N PRO A 125 -9.77 -9.88 10.17
CA PRO A 125 -9.87 -10.65 8.91
C PRO A 125 -10.51 -9.90 7.73
N ALA A 126 -11.24 -8.81 7.98
CA ALA A 126 -11.92 -8.03 6.94
C ALA A 126 -10.98 -7.11 6.13
N PHE A 127 -9.79 -6.79 6.63
CA PHE A 127 -8.83 -5.92 5.97
C PHE A 127 -7.72 -6.67 5.22
N GLN A 128 -8.04 -7.83 4.64
CA GLN A 128 -7.14 -8.58 3.75
C GLN A 128 -6.91 -7.86 2.40
N ARG A 129 -6.75 -6.51 2.40
CA ARG A 129 -6.61 -5.74 1.15
C ARG A 129 -5.21 -5.73 0.56
N SER A 130 -4.20 -6.16 1.31
CA SER A 130 -2.84 -6.36 0.77
C SER A 130 -2.65 -7.70 0.05
N VAL A 131 -3.61 -8.63 0.17
CA VAL A 131 -3.53 -9.92 -0.50
C VAL A 131 -4.40 -9.91 -1.75
N LEU A 132 -3.76 -9.76 -2.90
CA LEU A 132 -4.42 -9.95 -4.19
C LEU A 132 -4.73 -11.44 -4.38
N ARG A 133 -5.92 -11.74 -4.90
CA ARG A 133 -6.34 -13.14 -5.18
C ARG A 133 -6.94 -13.26 -6.56
N VAL A 134 -6.50 -14.27 -7.30
CA VAL A 134 -7.09 -14.67 -8.58
C VAL A 134 -7.10 -16.21 -8.62
N ALA A 135 -8.26 -16.82 -8.52
CA ALA A 135 -8.42 -18.27 -8.32
C ALA A 135 -7.58 -18.76 -7.11
N ASP A 136 -6.69 -19.73 -7.31
CA ASP A 136 -5.80 -20.28 -6.30
C ASP A 136 -4.48 -19.50 -6.13
N LEU A 137 -4.28 -18.41 -6.90
CA LEU A 137 -3.12 -17.54 -6.78
C LEU A 137 -3.38 -16.44 -5.74
N SER A 138 -2.47 -16.27 -4.81
CA SER A 138 -2.46 -15.19 -3.84
C SER A 138 -1.12 -14.47 -3.84
N MET A 139 -1.16 -13.15 -3.69
CA MET A 139 0.01 -12.28 -3.56
C MET A 139 -0.19 -11.35 -2.38
N ASP A 140 0.64 -11.49 -1.38
CA ASP A 140 0.73 -10.56 -0.26
C ASP A 140 1.69 -9.42 -0.64
N GLU A 141 1.17 -8.21 -0.81
CA GLU A 141 1.96 -7.06 -1.26
C GLU A 141 2.88 -6.50 -0.17
N ASP A 142 2.62 -6.81 1.09
CA ASP A 142 3.43 -6.33 2.22
C ASP A 142 4.66 -7.21 2.45
N THR A 143 4.45 -8.53 2.43
CA THR A 143 5.54 -9.51 2.57
C THR A 143 6.23 -9.82 1.27
N ARG A 144 5.63 -9.41 0.13
CA ARG A 144 5.99 -9.80 -1.24
C ARG A 144 5.93 -11.31 -1.50
N GLU A 145 5.25 -12.05 -0.63
CA GLU A 145 5.02 -13.47 -0.84
C GLU A 145 3.96 -13.70 -1.91
N VAL A 146 4.26 -14.60 -2.83
CA VAL A 146 3.32 -15.06 -3.86
C VAL A 146 3.15 -16.56 -3.71
N ARG A 147 1.90 -17.00 -3.63
CA ARG A 147 1.55 -18.43 -3.49
C ARG A 147 0.56 -18.83 -4.54
N ARG A 148 0.71 -20.07 -5.04
CA ARG A 148 -0.31 -20.74 -5.81
C ARG A 148 -0.77 -21.99 -5.06
N GLY A 149 -2.00 -21.97 -4.52
CA GLY A 149 -2.41 -22.90 -3.47
C GLY A 149 -1.44 -22.81 -2.28
N GLU A 150 -0.89 -23.93 -1.86
CA GLU A 150 0.07 -23.99 -0.76
C GLU A 150 1.54 -23.71 -1.19
N ARG A 151 1.80 -23.65 -2.51
CA ARG A 151 3.15 -23.49 -3.03
C ARG A 151 3.61 -22.04 -3.04
N LEU A 152 4.71 -21.75 -2.32
CA LEU A 152 5.41 -20.48 -2.40
C LEU A 152 6.16 -20.36 -3.74
N LEU A 153 6.00 -19.22 -4.42
CA LEU A 153 6.64 -18.93 -5.71
C LEU A 153 7.80 -17.97 -5.52
N SER A 154 8.96 -18.34 -6.05
CA SER A 154 10.12 -17.43 -6.10
C SER A 154 10.08 -16.62 -7.40
N LEU A 155 9.81 -15.34 -7.30
CA LEU A 155 9.76 -14.39 -8.41
C LEU A 155 10.93 -13.41 -8.37
N THR A 156 11.44 -13.02 -9.54
CA THR A 156 12.33 -11.87 -9.63
C THR A 156 11.54 -10.58 -9.42
N PRO A 157 12.19 -9.44 -9.07
CA PRO A 157 11.48 -8.16 -8.89
C PRO A 157 10.60 -7.78 -10.10
N THR A 158 11.10 -7.97 -11.32
CA THR A 158 10.35 -7.65 -12.55
C THR A 158 9.15 -8.59 -12.75
N GLU A 159 9.33 -9.90 -12.50
CA GLU A 159 8.23 -10.87 -12.56
C GLU A 159 7.14 -10.55 -11.52
N TYR A 160 7.56 -10.16 -10.31
CA TYR A 160 6.66 -9.74 -9.26
C TYR A 160 5.82 -8.51 -9.69
N GLU A 161 6.46 -7.45 -10.21
CA GLU A 161 5.76 -6.23 -10.61
C GLU A 161 4.80 -6.45 -11.79
N VAL A 162 5.19 -7.25 -12.79
CA VAL A 162 4.28 -7.61 -13.90
C VAL A 162 3.08 -8.40 -13.37
N LEU A 163 3.31 -9.37 -12.48
CA LEU A 163 2.23 -10.18 -11.91
C LEU A 163 1.31 -9.32 -11.04
N ARG A 164 1.88 -8.45 -10.19
CA ARG A 164 1.14 -7.52 -9.36
C ARG A 164 0.22 -6.62 -10.17
N TYR A 165 0.74 -6.04 -11.25
CA TYR A 165 -0.03 -5.18 -12.13
C TYR A 165 -1.19 -5.91 -12.81
N LEU A 166 -0.93 -7.13 -13.29
CA LEU A 166 -1.99 -8.00 -13.86
C LEU A 166 -3.05 -8.33 -12.81
N MET A 167 -2.67 -8.73 -11.60
CA MET A 167 -3.60 -9.11 -10.54
C MET A 167 -4.44 -7.91 -10.05
N ARG A 168 -3.84 -6.74 -9.89
CA ARG A 168 -4.56 -5.51 -9.50
C ARG A 168 -5.60 -5.08 -10.54
N ARG A 169 -5.38 -5.41 -11.81
CA ARG A 169 -6.26 -5.06 -12.93
C ARG A 169 -7.15 -6.23 -13.39
N SER A 170 -7.09 -7.36 -12.70
CA SER A 170 -7.95 -8.50 -13.03
C SER A 170 -9.44 -8.13 -12.92
N PRO A 171 -10.28 -8.53 -13.87
CA PRO A 171 -10.05 -9.33 -15.09
C PRO A 171 -9.82 -8.50 -16.37
N THR A 172 -9.27 -7.30 -16.27
CA THR A 172 -9.06 -6.39 -17.41
C THR A 172 -7.89 -6.84 -18.29
N VAL A 173 -8.05 -6.75 -19.61
CA VAL A 173 -6.96 -6.98 -20.58
C VAL A 173 -6.02 -5.79 -20.55
N LEU A 174 -4.72 -6.05 -20.34
CA LEU A 174 -3.66 -5.04 -20.39
C LEU A 174 -2.86 -5.19 -21.68
N THR A 175 -2.68 -4.08 -22.38
CA THR A 175 -1.80 -4.05 -23.55
C THR A 175 -0.34 -4.19 -23.15
N LYS A 176 0.52 -4.63 -24.09
CA LYS A 176 1.96 -4.70 -23.86
C LYS A 176 2.56 -3.33 -23.51
N ALA A 177 2.06 -2.26 -24.15
CA ALA A 177 2.49 -0.90 -23.87
C ALA A 177 2.16 -0.51 -22.42
N GLN A 178 0.94 -0.76 -21.95
CA GLN A 178 0.56 -0.48 -20.56
C GLN A 178 1.42 -1.24 -19.54
N ILE A 179 1.73 -2.52 -19.82
CA ILE A 179 2.59 -3.31 -18.93
C ILE A 179 4.02 -2.76 -18.96
N LEU A 180 4.53 -2.41 -20.15
CA LEU A 180 5.86 -1.85 -20.32
C LEU A 180 6.01 -0.52 -19.57
N ASP A 181 5.08 0.41 -19.78
CA ASP A 181 5.10 1.75 -19.18
C ASP A 181 4.96 1.70 -17.65
N HIS A 182 4.22 0.70 -17.12
CA HIS A 182 4.02 0.58 -15.68
C HIS A 182 5.20 -0.05 -14.94
N VAL A 183 5.89 -1.01 -15.56
CA VAL A 183 6.93 -1.82 -14.90
C VAL A 183 8.35 -1.33 -15.21
N TRP A 184 8.55 -0.70 -16.36
CA TRP A 184 9.84 -0.17 -16.80
C TRP A 184 9.74 1.34 -16.98
N GLU A 185 10.09 2.11 -15.94
CA GLU A 185 10.15 3.57 -16.01
C GLU A 185 11.03 4.04 -17.19
N TYR A 186 10.61 5.11 -17.85
CA TYR A 186 11.24 5.85 -18.96
C TYR A 186 12.67 5.44 -19.30
N GLY A 187 12.88 4.71 -20.40
CA GLY A 187 14.21 4.46 -20.95
C GLY A 187 14.44 3.20 -21.76
N PHE A 188 13.51 2.26 -21.79
CA PHE A 188 13.67 1.06 -22.62
C PHE A 188 13.19 1.32 -24.05
N GLY A 189 14.01 2.03 -24.83
CA GLY A 189 13.79 2.23 -26.26
C GLY A 189 13.55 0.90 -27.00
N GLY A 190 12.30 0.61 -27.37
CA GLY A 190 11.97 -0.23 -28.50
C GLY A 190 12.13 -1.75 -28.38
N ARG A 191 12.41 -2.34 -27.21
CA ARG A 191 12.43 -3.82 -27.09
C ARG A 191 11.05 -4.36 -26.70
N SER A 192 10.17 -4.50 -27.70
CA SER A 192 8.79 -4.97 -27.53
C SER A 192 8.66 -6.39 -26.96
N ASN A 193 9.74 -7.19 -26.97
CA ASN A 193 9.71 -8.60 -26.57
C ASN A 193 10.02 -8.85 -25.08
N VAL A 194 10.29 -7.80 -24.29
CA VAL A 194 10.60 -7.99 -22.87
C VAL A 194 9.38 -8.44 -22.07
N VAL A 195 8.22 -7.91 -22.40
CA VAL A 195 6.94 -8.28 -21.74
C VAL A 195 6.62 -9.75 -22.02
N GLU A 196 6.76 -10.20 -23.28
CA GLU A 196 6.55 -11.60 -23.67
C GLU A 196 7.48 -12.55 -22.94
N LEU A 197 8.74 -12.16 -22.78
CA LEU A 197 9.73 -12.98 -22.09
C LEU A 197 9.37 -13.14 -20.61
N VAL A 198 8.99 -12.04 -19.93
CA VAL A 198 8.59 -12.06 -18.52
C VAL A 198 7.29 -12.84 -18.32
N VAL A 199 6.29 -12.63 -19.17
CA VAL A 199 5.03 -13.40 -19.14
C VAL A 199 5.29 -14.90 -19.37
N SER A 200 6.19 -15.27 -20.30
CA SER A 200 6.56 -16.66 -20.53
C SER A 200 7.21 -17.30 -19.28
N ARG A 201 8.09 -16.55 -18.59
CA ARG A 201 8.71 -17.02 -17.33
C ARG A 201 7.69 -17.16 -16.21
N LEU A 202 6.79 -16.19 -16.07
CA LEU A 202 5.69 -16.24 -15.10
C LEU A 202 4.80 -17.46 -15.33
N ARG A 203 4.38 -17.71 -16.56
CA ARG A 203 3.59 -18.92 -16.91
C ARG A 203 4.28 -20.20 -16.46
N ARG A 204 5.56 -20.38 -16.76
CA ARG A 204 6.31 -21.55 -16.30
C ARG A 204 6.30 -21.74 -14.80
N LYS A 205 6.37 -20.64 -14.03
CA LYS A 205 6.32 -20.68 -12.57
C LYS A 205 4.92 -20.87 -12.01
N LEU A 206 3.92 -20.34 -12.69
CA LEU A 206 2.52 -20.43 -12.27
C LEU A 206 1.89 -21.77 -12.69
N ASP A 207 2.10 -22.23 -13.93
CA ASP A 207 1.28 -23.26 -14.57
C ASP A 207 1.70 -24.70 -14.22
N ASP A 208 2.75 -24.90 -13.40
CA ASP A 208 3.18 -26.25 -12.96
C ASP A 208 2.13 -27.03 -12.17
N THR A 209 1.11 -26.38 -11.62
CA THR A 209 0.18 -26.98 -10.64
C THR A 209 -1.30 -26.73 -10.90
N GLY A 210 -1.69 -26.15 -12.04
CA GLY A 210 -3.10 -25.85 -12.29
C GLY A 210 -3.39 -25.22 -13.64
N ALA A 211 -4.65 -24.86 -13.86
CA ALA A 211 -5.07 -24.21 -15.10
C ALA A 211 -4.32 -22.89 -15.36
N PRO A 212 -4.00 -22.55 -16.64
CA PRO A 212 -3.32 -21.31 -16.97
C PRO A 212 -4.11 -20.08 -16.54
N LEU A 213 -3.52 -19.25 -15.67
CA LEU A 213 -4.15 -18.03 -15.18
C LEU A 213 -3.88 -16.82 -16.08
N ILE A 214 -2.64 -16.69 -16.60
CA ILE A 214 -2.30 -15.59 -17.51
C ILE A 214 -2.67 -16.01 -18.93
N GLN A 215 -3.66 -15.35 -19.50
CA GLN A 215 -4.14 -15.63 -20.86
C GLN A 215 -3.67 -14.55 -21.84
N THR A 216 -3.41 -14.96 -23.08
CA THR A 216 -3.13 -14.02 -24.19
C THR A 216 -4.43 -13.71 -24.92
N VAL A 217 -4.77 -12.43 -24.99
CA VAL A 217 -5.83 -11.94 -25.88
C VAL A 217 -5.18 -11.47 -27.16
N ARG A 218 -5.29 -12.29 -28.22
CA ARG A 218 -4.60 -12.04 -29.52
C ARG A 218 -4.93 -10.64 -30.05
N GLY A 219 -3.90 -9.90 -30.43
CA GLY A 219 -4.00 -8.53 -30.92
C GLY A 219 -4.16 -7.45 -29.83
N PHE A 220 -4.42 -7.83 -28.57
CA PHE A 220 -4.67 -6.87 -27.48
C PHE A 220 -3.62 -6.92 -26.38
N GLY A 221 -3.30 -8.10 -25.83
CA GLY A 221 -2.34 -8.16 -24.72
C GLY A 221 -2.56 -9.36 -23.81
N TYR A 222 -2.50 -9.13 -22.49
CA TYR A 222 -2.56 -10.15 -21.46
C TYR A 222 -3.63 -9.84 -20.42
N VAL A 223 -4.21 -10.88 -19.87
CA VAL A 223 -5.16 -10.81 -18.77
C VAL A 223 -4.87 -11.94 -17.79
N ILE A 224 -5.04 -11.69 -16.49
CA ILE A 224 -5.04 -12.75 -15.49
C ILE A 224 -6.46 -12.98 -14.98
N ARG A 225 -6.92 -14.23 -15.06
CA ARG A 225 -8.25 -14.64 -14.58
C ARG A 225 -8.33 -16.16 -14.52
N GLN A 226 -9.31 -16.67 -13.77
CA GLN A 226 -9.65 -18.07 -13.82
C GLN A 226 -10.10 -18.45 -15.25
N ALA A 227 -9.63 -19.58 -15.74
CA ALA A 227 -10.15 -20.11 -17.01
C ALA A 227 -11.67 -20.34 -16.84
N ALA A 228 -12.47 -19.91 -17.80
CA ALA A 228 -13.86 -20.33 -17.88
C ALA A 228 -13.88 -21.86 -18.18
N GLU A 229 -14.65 -22.60 -17.42
CA GLU A 229 -14.94 -23.98 -17.70
C GLU A 229 -15.72 -24.14 -19.01
#